data_9b4777eab9a98369941f3539059d4646
#
_entry.id   9b4777eab9a98369941f3539059d4646
#
_cell.length_a   1.000
_cell.length_b   1.000
_cell.length_c   1.000
_cell.angle_alpha   90.00
_cell.angle_beta   90.00
_cell.angle_gamma   90.00
#
_symmetry.space_group_name_H-M   'P 1'
#
loop_
_entity.id
_entity.type
_entity.pdbx_description
1 polymer ?
#
loop_
_entity_poly.entity_id
_entity_poly.type
_entity_poly.pdbx_seq_one_letter_code
_entity_poly.pdbx_strand_id
1 'polypeptide(L)'
;MGSKQDLVLIDTNIFVIDLRYKRDVHYKKNLAFLSDVAQRKTGFTTIVNLLELCGILSFNLNGRQLTELWFYFQDRYKITVLPSPDLKNNFPDIGLSELFDLLRDRTALGDALMIAVARKHLPFVSKMITWDKEHFDGKFPGTVLTPEEFMQRNR
;
A
#
# COMPACT_ATOMS: atom_id res chain seq x y z
N MET A 1 0.12 -24.60 17.58
CA MET A 1 1.10 -23.58 17.15
C MET A 1 0.48 -22.74 16.03
N GLY A 2 0.30 -21.46 16.26
CA GLY A 2 -0.21 -20.58 15.23
C GLY A 2 0.83 -20.40 14.13
N SER A 3 0.44 -20.60 12.87
CA SER A 3 1.25 -20.18 11.74
C SER A 3 1.51 -18.67 11.87
N LYS A 4 2.73 -18.25 11.62
CA LYS A 4 3.07 -16.83 11.54
C LYS A 4 2.14 -16.20 10.51
N GLN A 5 1.34 -15.24 10.93
CA GLN A 5 0.49 -14.51 9.98
C GLN A 5 1.37 -13.74 8.99
N ASP A 6 1.07 -13.87 7.71
CA ASP A 6 1.79 -13.15 6.66
C ASP A 6 1.31 -11.70 6.61
N LEU A 7 2.06 -10.82 7.28
CA LEU A 7 1.82 -9.39 7.22
C LEU A 7 2.25 -8.85 5.86
N VAL A 8 1.44 -8.01 5.27
CA VAL A 8 1.67 -7.49 3.91
C VAL A 8 1.57 -5.98 3.84
N LEU A 9 2.43 -5.38 3.03
CA LEU A 9 2.33 -3.99 2.61
C LEU A 9 1.55 -3.95 1.29
N ILE A 10 0.47 -3.19 1.26
CA ILE A 10 -0.43 -3.10 0.10
C ILE A 10 -0.16 -1.81 -0.65
N ASP A 11 0.16 -1.94 -1.94
CA ASP A 11 0.43 -0.80 -2.82
C ASP A 11 -0.86 -0.07 -3.22
N THR A 12 -0.71 1.19 -3.59
CA THR A 12 -1.80 2.11 -3.95
C THR A 12 -2.71 1.56 -5.06
N ASN A 13 -2.13 0.90 -6.09
CA ASN A 13 -2.92 0.44 -7.24
C ASN A 13 -4.03 -0.53 -6.85
N ILE A 14 -3.87 -1.28 -5.77
CA ILE A 14 -4.87 -2.22 -5.28
C ILE A 14 -6.13 -1.48 -4.81
N PHE A 15 -5.95 -0.37 -4.10
CA PHE A 15 -7.06 0.46 -3.65
C PHE A 15 -7.70 1.24 -4.80
N VAL A 16 -6.89 1.69 -5.74
CA VAL A 16 -7.41 2.40 -6.94
C VAL A 16 -8.33 1.50 -7.75
N ILE A 17 -7.94 0.24 -7.97
CA ILE A 17 -8.78 -0.72 -8.69
C ILE A 17 -10.10 -0.94 -7.94
N ASP A 18 -10.05 -1.14 -6.64
CA ASP A 18 -11.27 -1.37 -5.83
C ASP A 18 -12.22 -0.17 -5.88
N LEU A 19 -11.69 1.04 -5.77
CA LEU A 19 -12.52 2.24 -5.64
C LEU A 19 -12.95 2.82 -6.98
N ARG A 20 -12.24 2.55 -8.07
CA ARG A 20 -12.46 3.23 -9.33
C ARG A 20 -12.63 2.31 -10.54
N TYR A 21 -11.98 1.17 -10.59
CA TYR A 21 -11.89 0.36 -11.80
C TYR A 21 -12.55 -1.00 -11.66
N LYS A 22 -13.87 -1.02 -11.41
CA LYS A 22 -14.65 -2.25 -11.22
C LYS A 22 -14.73 -3.13 -12.46
N ARG A 23 -14.38 -2.59 -13.64
CA ARG A 23 -14.32 -3.33 -14.89
C ARG A 23 -12.92 -3.80 -15.24
N ASP A 24 -11.92 -3.50 -14.39
CA ASP A 24 -10.55 -3.95 -14.60
C ASP A 24 -10.50 -5.49 -14.62
N VAL A 25 -9.62 -6.04 -15.47
CA VAL A 25 -9.41 -7.48 -15.57
C VAL A 25 -9.00 -8.11 -14.23
N HIS A 26 -8.32 -7.35 -13.37
CA HIS A 26 -7.86 -7.81 -12.07
C HIS A 26 -8.86 -7.58 -10.93
N TYR A 27 -10.00 -6.97 -11.18
CA TYR A 27 -10.91 -6.53 -10.12
C TYR A 27 -11.35 -7.66 -9.19
N LYS A 28 -11.76 -8.80 -9.74
CA LYS A 28 -12.23 -9.93 -8.94
C LYS A 28 -11.15 -10.51 -8.03
N LYS A 29 -9.94 -10.69 -8.56
CA LYS A 29 -8.78 -11.17 -7.79
C LYS A 29 -8.34 -10.15 -6.76
N ASN A 30 -8.39 -8.87 -7.11
CA ASN A 30 -8.09 -7.76 -6.22
C ASN A 30 -9.05 -7.72 -5.03
N LEU A 31 -10.35 -7.89 -5.29
CA LEU A 31 -11.37 -7.91 -4.24
C LEU A 31 -11.20 -9.12 -3.32
N ALA A 32 -10.92 -10.31 -3.88
CA ALA A 32 -10.68 -11.51 -3.10
C ALA A 32 -9.48 -11.34 -2.16
N PHE A 33 -8.40 -10.72 -2.65
CA PHE A 33 -7.23 -10.41 -1.86
C PHE A 33 -7.57 -9.44 -0.72
N LEU A 34 -8.24 -8.33 -1.01
CA LEU A 34 -8.62 -7.35 0.01
C LEU A 34 -9.53 -7.96 1.07
N SER A 35 -10.45 -8.84 0.68
CA SER A 35 -11.33 -9.54 1.61
C SER A 35 -10.55 -10.48 2.53
N ASP A 36 -9.58 -11.22 1.98
CA ASP A 36 -8.73 -12.13 2.76
C ASP A 36 -7.91 -11.34 3.82
N VAL A 37 -7.28 -10.26 3.39
CA VAL A 37 -6.46 -9.43 4.27
C VAL A 37 -7.32 -8.77 5.37
N ALA A 38 -8.52 -8.31 5.03
CA ALA A 38 -9.44 -7.73 5.99
C ALA A 38 -9.86 -8.75 7.05
N GLN A 39 -10.17 -9.97 6.63
CA GLN A 39 -10.58 -11.05 7.52
C GLN A 39 -9.44 -11.45 8.47
N ARG A 40 -8.23 -11.55 7.96
CA ARG A 40 -7.05 -11.93 8.74
C ARG A 40 -6.43 -10.78 9.53
N LYS A 41 -6.78 -9.55 9.19
CA LYS A 41 -6.21 -8.31 9.78
C LYS A 41 -4.69 -8.25 9.65
N THR A 42 -4.18 -8.61 8.48
CA THR A 42 -2.75 -8.70 8.20
C THR A 42 -2.22 -7.59 7.30
N GLY A 43 -3.08 -6.66 6.89
CA GLY A 43 -2.74 -5.63 5.91
C GLY A 43 -2.20 -4.36 6.53
N PHE A 44 -1.18 -3.82 5.86
CA PHE A 44 -0.60 -2.51 6.16
C PHE A 44 -0.45 -1.72 4.87
N THR A 45 -0.47 -0.41 4.99
CA THR A 45 -0.01 0.48 3.93
C THR A 45 0.68 1.69 4.55
N THR A 46 1.43 2.45 3.75
CA THR A 46 2.11 3.62 4.27
C THR A 46 1.24 4.86 4.11
N ILE A 47 1.60 5.91 4.88
CA ILE A 47 0.98 7.22 4.72
C ILE A 47 1.17 7.79 3.30
N VAL A 48 2.28 7.43 2.64
CA VAL A 48 2.54 7.82 1.25
C VAL A 48 1.49 7.23 0.31
N ASN A 49 1.16 5.95 0.49
CA ASN A 49 0.12 5.29 -0.30
C ASN A 49 -1.24 5.95 -0.12
N LEU A 50 -1.61 6.28 1.10
CA LEU A 50 -2.88 6.95 1.37
C LEU A 50 -2.94 8.35 0.73
N LEU A 51 -1.86 9.12 0.84
CA LEU A 51 -1.76 10.42 0.18
C LEU A 51 -1.84 10.30 -1.34
N GLU A 52 -1.12 9.34 -1.91
CA GLU A 52 -1.14 9.07 -3.36
C GLU A 52 -2.55 8.68 -3.82
N LEU A 53 -3.21 7.80 -3.09
CA LEU A 53 -4.59 7.39 -3.37
C LEU A 53 -5.53 8.60 -3.38
N CYS A 54 -5.46 9.44 -2.36
CA CYS A 54 -6.26 10.65 -2.26
C CYS A 54 -5.94 11.61 -3.40
N GLY A 55 -4.67 11.75 -3.78
CA GLY A 55 -4.27 12.57 -4.92
C GLY A 55 -4.87 12.09 -6.23
N ILE A 56 -4.80 10.78 -6.48
CA ILE A 56 -5.39 10.16 -7.68
C ILE A 56 -6.91 10.38 -7.72
N LEU A 57 -7.59 10.12 -6.61
CA LEU A 57 -9.04 10.19 -6.55
C LEU A 57 -9.59 11.61 -6.43
N SER A 58 -8.74 12.60 -6.11
CA SER A 58 -9.16 14.01 -6.02
C SER A 58 -9.73 14.57 -7.32
N PHE A 59 -9.38 13.97 -8.45
CA PHE A 59 -9.95 14.36 -9.75
C PHE A 59 -11.38 13.88 -9.95
N ASN A 60 -11.89 12.99 -9.12
CA ASN A 60 -13.18 12.34 -9.25
C ASN A 60 -14.08 12.51 -8.04
N LEU A 61 -13.50 12.76 -6.87
CA LEU A 61 -14.20 12.95 -5.61
C LEU A 61 -14.23 14.43 -5.25
N ASN A 62 -15.33 14.88 -4.62
CA ASN A 62 -15.36 16.21 -4.04
C ASN A 62 -14.61 16.21 -2.68
N GLY A 63 -14.43 17.41 -2.09
CA GLY A 63 -13.69 17.56 -0.85
C GLY A 63 -14.27 16.76 0.32
N ARG A 64 -15.60 16.68 0.42
CA ARG A 64 -16.26 15.89 1.47
C ARG A 64 -15.99 14.40 1.31
N GLN A 65 -16.13 13.88 0.09
CA GLN A 65 -15.88 12.46 -0.20
C GLN A 65 -14.42 12.10 0.06
N LEU A 66 -13.50 13.00 -0.29
CA LEU A 66 -12.07 12.79 -0.06
C LEU A 66 -11.75 12.77 1.44
N THR A 67 -12.37 13.66 2.21
CA THR A 67 -12.23 13.69 3.67
C THR A 67 -12.76 12.40 4.30
N GLU A 68 -13.91 11.92 3.85
CA GLU A 68 -14.47 10.66 4.30
C GLU A 68 -13.54 9.48 3.99
N LEU A 69 -12.98 9.45 2.77
CA LEU A 69 -12.00 8.42 2.39
C LEU A 69 -10.81 8.41 3.35
N TRP A 70 -10.26 9.57 3.67
CA TRP A 70 -9.12 9.70 4.58
C TRP A 70 -9.42 9.13 5.96
N PHE A 71 -10.53 9.56 6.57
CA PHE A 71 -10.85 9.20 7.95
C PHE A 71 -11.36 7.77 8.10
N TYR A 72 -12.05 7.21 7.10
CA TYR A 72 -12.63 5.88 7.18
C TYR A 72 -11.83 4.80 6.46
N PHE A 73 -10.69 5.13 5.88
CA PHE A 73 -9.87 4.23 5.08
C PHE A 73 -9.50 2.96 5.86
N GLN A 74 -8.94 3.11 7.04
CA GLN A 74 -8.51 1.98 7.85
C GLN A 74 -9.67 1.07 8.25
N ASP A 75 -10.80 1.64 8.61
CA ASP A 75 -12.00 0.86 8.96
C ASP A 75 -12.59 0.14 7.75
N ARG A 76 -12.58 0.80 6.60
CA ARG A 76 -13.11 0.23 5.36
C ARG A 76 -12.37 -1.04 4.95
N TYR A 77 -11.06 -1.03 5.00
CA TYR A 77 -10.23 -2.14 4.54
C TYR A 77 -9.72 -3.05 5.66
N LYS A 78 -9.96 -2.68 6.91
CA LYS A 78 -9.45 -3.41 8.08
C LYS A 78 -7.94 -3.55 8.04
N ILE A 79 -7.25 -2.49 7.63
CA ILE A 79 -5.79 -2.42 7.54
C ILE A 79 -5.26 -1.28 8.42
N THR A 80 -3.95 -1.29 8.64
CA THR A 80 -3.27 -0.26 9.42
C THR A 80 -2.41 0.62 8.52
N VAL A 81 -2.56 1.93 8.63
CA VAL A 81 -1.72 2.91 7.95
C VAL A 81 -0.61 3.37 8.92
N LEU A 82 0.65 3.28 8.50
CA LEU A 82 1.78 3.74 9.28
C LEU A 82 2.66 4.69 8.47
N PRO A 83 3.20 5.74 9.10
CA PRO A 83 2.82 6.24 10.43
C PRO A 83 1.37 6.71 10.46
N SER A 84 0.84 6.98 11.65
CA SER A 84 -0.56 7.33 11.85
C SER A 84 -1.05 8.42 10.90
N PRO A 85 -2.24 8.26 10.28
CA PRO A 85 -2.80 9.25 9.37
C PRO A 85 -3.49 10.42 10.07
N ASP A 86 -3.17 10.71 11.32
CA ASP A 86 -3.66 11.88 12.02
C ASP A 86 -3.15 13.14 11.32
N LEU A 87 -4.07 14.00 10.86
CA LEU A 87 -3.74 15.21 10.12
C LEU A 87 -2.94 16.23 10.94
N LYS A 88 -2.86 16.08 12.25
CA LYS A 88 -2.01 16.90 13.10
C LYS A 88 -0.53 16.52 13.02
N ASN A 89 -0.23 15.34 12.51
CA ASN A 89 1.15 14.89 12.35
C ASN A 89 1.81 15.55 11.16
N ASN A 90 3.13 15.67 11.24
CA ASN A 90 3.94 16.06 10.09
C ASN A 90 4.19 14.87 9.17
N PHE A 91 4.53 15.16 7.92
CA PHE A 91 5.00 14.13 7.00
C PHE A 91 6.27 13.47 7.59
N PRO A 92 6.46 12.16 7.37
CA PRO A 92 7.63 11.44 7.90
C PRO A 92 8.95 12.08 7.49
N ASP A 93 9.88 12.15 8.44
CA ASP A 93 11.22 12.66 8.20
C ASP A 93 12.05 11.60 7.48
N ILE A 94 12.44 11.88 6.23
CA ILE A 94 13.18 10.98 5.35
C ILE A 94 14.44 11.68 4.88
N GLY A 95 15.58 10.98 4.98
CA GLY A 95 16.86 11.52 4.53
C GLY A 95 16.92 11.71 3.02
N LEU A 96 17.45 12.86 2.57
CA LEU A 96 17.63 13.12 1.15
C LEU A 96 18.57 12.11 0.48
N SER A 97 19.62 11.68 1.20
CA SER A 97 20.57 10.70 0.69
C SER A 97 19.88 9.36 0.37
N GLU A 98 19.01 8.89 1.25
CA GLU A 98 18.24 7.66 1.03
C GLU A 98 17.33 7.77 -0.20
N LEU A 99 16.62 8.88 -0.31
CA LEU A 99 15.75 9.11 -1.49
C LEU A 99 16.57 9.19 -2.77
N PHE A 100 17.68 9.94 -2.75
CA PHE A 100 18.54 10.08 -3.92
C PHE A 100 19.09 8.73 -4.39
N ASP A 101 19.48 7.86 -3.46
CA ASP A 101 19.98 6.52 -3.81
C ASP A 101 18.89 5.68 -4.50
N LEU A 102 17.64 5.76 -4.01
CA LEU A 102 16.51 5.07 -4.65
C LEU A 102 16.22 5.62 -6.05
N LEU A 103 16.26 6.95 -6.21
CA LEU A 103 16.08 7.57 -7.54
C LEU A 103 17.19 7.16 -8.51
N ARG A 104 18.42 7.03 -8.03
CA ARG A 104 19.56 6.58 -8.82
C ARG A 104 19.39 5.16 -9.32
N ASP A 105 18.67 4.33 -8.56
CA ASP A 105 18.29 2.96 -8.93
C ASP A 105 17.03 2.92 -9.81
N ARG A 106 16.69 4.05 -10.45
CA ARG A 106 15.54 4.18 -11.36
C ARG A 106 14.18 3.95 -10.70
N THR A 107 14.05 4.37 -9.46
CA THR A 107 12.76 4.35 -8.74
C THR A 107 12.08 5.70 -8.89
N ALA A 108 10.81 5.71 -9.26
CA ALA A 108 10.02 6.95 -9.30
C ALA A 108 9.89 7.56 -7.90
N LEU A 109 9.74 8.89 -7.82
CA LEU A 109 9.73 9.59 -6.53
C LEU A 109 8.69 9.06 -5.56
N GLY A 110 7.45 8.85 -6.02
CA GLY A 110 6.39 8.32 -5.15
C GLY A 110 6.73 6.93 -4.59
N ASP A 111 7.28 6.06 -5.43
CA ASP A 111 7.70 4.72 -5.03
C ASP A 111 8.88 4.78 -4.07
N ALA A 112 9.83 5.69 -4.32
CA ALA A 112 10.97 5.90 -3.43
C ALA A 112 10.54 6.38 -2.05
N LEU A 113 9.60 7.32 -1.98
CA LEU A 113 9.02 7.78 -0.71
C LEU A 113 8.34 6.65 0.04
N MET A 114 7.55 5.84 -0.65
CA MET A 114 6.86 4.71 -0.05
C MET A 114 7.84 3.68 0.50
N ILE A 115 8.87 3.32 -0.27
CA ILE A 115 9.90 2.38 0.17
C ILE A 115 10.63 2.91 1.40
N ALA A 116 11.03 4.19 1.39
CA ALA A 116 11.74 4.80 2.52
C ALA A 116 10.89 4.81 3.79
N VAL A 117 9.61 5.16 3.68
CA VAL A 117 8.68 5.13 4.81
C VAL A 117 8.46 3.69 5.29
N ALA A 118 8.31 2.74 4.38
CA ALA A 118 8.12 1.34 4.74
C ALA A 118 9.34 0.78 5.49
N ARG A 119 10.56 1.10 5.04
CA ARG A 119 11.79 0.67 5.73
C ARG A 119 11.84 1.15 7.16
N LYS A 120 11.37 2.36 7.41
CA LYS A 120 11.41 2.99 8.73
C LYS A 120 10.27 2.54 9.63
N HIS A 121 9.05 2.46 9.10
CA HIS A 121 7.83 2.26 9.89
C HIS A 121 7.23 0.86 9.78
N LEU A 122 7.62 0.08 8.77
CA LEU A 122 7.13 -1.27 8.53
C LEU A 122 8.27 -2.29 8.40
N PRO A 123 9.33 -2.23 9.25
CA PRO A 123 10.46 -3.15 9.10
C PRO A 123 10.10 -4.61 9.38
N PHE A 124 8.97 -4.84 10.03
CA PHE A 124 8.44 -6.17 10.35
C PHE A 124 7.62 -6.78 9.21
N VAL A 125 7.39 -6.05 8.13
CA VAL A 125 6.66 -6.53 6.94
C VAL A 125 7.66 -6.92 5.87
N SER A 126 7.64 -8.18 5.48
CA SER A 126 8.59 -8.73 4.48
C SER A 126 7.99 -8.95 3.11
N LYS A 127 6.68 -8.71 2.94
CA LYS A 127 5.98 -8.92 1.67
C LYS A 127 5.26 -7.67 1.22
N MET A 128 5.44 -7.31 -0.03
CA MET A 128 4.72 -6.22 -0.68
C MET A 128 3.80 -6.79 -1.75
N ILE A 129 2.54 -6.35 -1.77
CA ILE A 129 1.54 -6.80 -2.73
C ILE A 129 1.19 -5.66 -3.67
N THR A 130 1.40 -5.89 -4.95
CA THR A 130 1.18 -4.89 -6.00
C THR A 130 0.89 -5.56 -7.34
N TRP A 131 0.10 -4.89 -8.19
CA TRP A 131 -0.05 -5.33 -9.59
C TRP A 131 1.14 -4.91 -10.47
N ASP A 132 1.94 -3.92 -10.01
CA ASP A 132 3.13 -3.42 -10.71
C ASP A 132 4.41 -4.04 -10.14
N LYS A 133 4.46 -5.35 -10.06
CA LYS A 133 5.56 -6.11 -9.44
C LYS A 133 6.92 -5.69 -9.99
N GLU A 134 7.03 -5.46 -11.28
CA GLU A 134 8.29 -5.11 -11.95
C GLU A 134 8.91 -3.82 -11.44
N HIS A 135 8.08 -2.86 -11.00
CA HIS A 135 8.56 -1.58 -10.48
C HIS A 135 9.25 -1.70 -9.12
N PHE A 136 8.95 -2.75 -8.36
CA PHE A 136 9.42 -2.89 -6.99
C PHE A 136 10.36 -4.08 -6.79
N ASP A 137 10.40 -5.01 -7.72
CA ASP A 137 11.22 -6.20 -7.61
C ASP A 137 12.71 -5.80 -7.57
N GLY A 138 13.40 -6.26 -6.52
CA GLY A 138 14.78 -5.88 -6.27
C GLY A 138 14.98 -4.50 -5.61
N LYS A 139 13.92 -3.72 -5.44
CA LYS A 139 13.94 -2.38 -4.81
C LYS A 139 13.33 -2.39 -3.42
N PHE A 140 12.22 -3.08 -3.25
CA PHE A 140 11.64 -3.31 -1.94
C PHE A 140 12.48 -4.33 -1.17
N PRO A 141 12.77 -4.11 0.12
CA PRO A 141 13.62 -5.00 0.92
C PRO A 141 12.88 -6.25 1.38
N GLY A 142 12.31 -7.00 0.47
CA GLY A 142 11.54 -8.21 0.77
C GLY A 142 10.99 -8.82 -0.49
N THR A 143 10.00 -9.69 -0.35
CA THR A 143 9.34 -10.35 -1.47
C THR A 143 8.22 -9.48 -2.04
N VAL A 144 8.20 -9.32 -3.36
CA VAL A 144 7.14 -8.59 -4.07
C VAL A 144 6.26 -9.60 -4.80
N LEU A 145 4.95 -9.57 -4.54
CA LEU A 145 3.97 -10.49 -5.11
C LEU A 145 2.78 -9.73 -5.67
N THR A 146 2.17 -10.30 -6.71
CA THR A 146 0.83 -9.85 -7.11
C THR A 146 -0.21 -10.42 -6.14
N PRO A 147 -1.42 -9.84 -6.07
CA PRO A 147 -2.51 -10.45 -5.30
C PRO A 147 -2.77 -11.90 -5.66
N GLU A 148 -2.72 -12.22 -6.95
CA GLU A 148 -2.91 -13.58 -7.44
C GLU A 148 -1.84 -14.54 -6.91
N GLU A 149 -0.57 -14.15 -7.01
CA GLU A 149 0.54 -14.96 -6.50
C GLU A 149 0.46 -15.17 -4.98
N PHE A 150 0.11 -14.11 -4.25
CA PHE A 150 -0.06 -14.18 -2.80
C PHE A 150 -1.17 -15.16 -2.42
N MET A 151 -2.32 -15.08 -3.07
CA MET A 151 -3.47 -15.96 -2.78
C MET A 151 -3.16 -17.42 -3.13
N GLN A 152 -2.39 -17.69 -4.16
CA GLN A 152 -1.98 -19.04 -4.54
C GLN A 152 -1.05 -19.67 -3.50
N ARG A 153 -0.15 -18.90 -2.91
CA ARG A 153 0.79 -19.40 -1.89
C ARG A 153 0.12 -19.73 -0.56
N ASN A 154 -1.05 -19.15 -0.29
CA ASN A 154 -1.75 -19.33 0.98
C ASN A 154 -2.89 -20.34 0.92
N ARG A 155 -2.91 -21.16 -0.12
CA ARG A 155 -3.85 -22.29 -0.25
C ARG A 155 -3.34 -23.56 0.37
#